data_f2d4bef3620c0fc128becca346980522
#
_entry.id   f2d4bef3620c0fc128becca346980522
#
_cell.length_a   1.000
_cell.length_b   1.000
_cell.length_c   1.000
_cell.angle_alpha   90.00
_cell.angle_beta   90.00
_cell.angle_gamma   90.00
#
_symmetry.space_group_name_H-M   'P 1'
#
loop_
_entity.id
_entity.type
_entity.pdbx_description
1 polymer ?
#
loop_
_entity_poly.entity_id
_entity_poly.type
_entity_poly.pdbx_seq_one_letter_code
_entity_poly.pdbx_strand_id
1 'polypeptide(L)'
;MPHASQAAPRLFVRPALPDDLPAMSAIYAAARRLMRSRGNVHQWVNGYPSDELLLTDIRAQRSFVCTTEDGQIAGAFCLLCGIEPTYQRLYDGEWPNDLPYVTIHRLASDGRVGGIFRACLSFARSKSAVVRADTHKDNLKMQQLLVQNGFQRCGIIYLEDQSQRIAYQLG
;
A
#
# COMPACT_ATOMS: atom_id res chain seq x y z
N MET A 1 -32.23 19.99 10.50
CA MET A 1 -30.83 20.32 10.80
C MET A 1 -29.99 19.70 9.71
N PRO A 2 -29.31 20.46 8.84
CA PRO A 2 -28.44 19.88 7.83
C PRO A 2 -27.21 19.33 8.56
N HIS A 3 -26.91 18.05 8.37
CA HIS A 3 -25.63 17.45 8.76
C HIS A 3 -24.53 18.21 8.00
N ALA A 4 -23.71 18.93 8.74
CA ALA A 4 -22.50 19.50 8.19
C ALA A 4 -21.67 18.34 7.62
N SER A 5 -21.49 18.33 6.30
CA SER A 5 -20.55 17.46 5.63
C SER A 5 -19.17 17.79 6.21
N GLN A 6 -18.68 17.00 7.15
CA GLN A 6 -17.32 17.13 7.62
C GLN A 6 -16.43 16.83 6.41
N ALA A 7 -15.71 17.84 5.95
CA ALA A 7 -14.71 17.68 4.90
C ALA A 7 -13.76 16.55 5.32
N ALA A 8 -13.41 15.68 4.37
CA ALA A 8 -12.45 14.62 4.64
C ALA A 8 -11.16 15.22 5.23
N PRO A 9 -10.60 14.63 6.28
CA PRO A 9 -9.42 15.17 6.92
C PRO A 9 -8.27 15.29 5.92
N ARG A 10 -7.57 16.42 5.98
CA ARG A 10 -6.39 16.64 5.15
C ARG A 10 -5.26 15.72 5.62
N LEU A 11 -4.67 15.00 4.68
CA LEU A 11 -3.57 14.07 4.94
C LEU A 11 -2.29 14.57 4.29
N PHE A 12 -1.18 14.38 4.98
CA PHE A 12 0.15 14.69 4.51
C PHE A 12 0.97 13.40 4.41
N VAL A 13 1.83 13.32 3.41
CA VAL A 13 2.76 12.19 3.27
C VAL A 13 4.18 12.70 3.48
N ARG A 14 4.92 12.02 4.35
CA ARG A 14 6.33 12.29 4.60
C ARG A 14 7.13 11.00 4.70
N PRO A 15 8.46 11.05 4.51
CA PRO A 15 9.32 9.92 4.83
C PRO A 15 9.12 9.47 6.30
N ALA A 16 9.13 8.16 6.51
CA ALA A 16 9.11 7.59 7.84
C ALA A 16 10.50 7.71 8.49
N LEU A 17 10.51 7.97 9.79
CA LEU A 17 11.70 8.06 10.62
C LEU A 17 11.77 6.85 11.56
N PRO A 18 12.96 6.48 12.09
CA PRO A 18 13.06 5.39 13.06
C PRO A 18 12.14 5.55 14.28
N ASP A 19 11.94 6.79 14.73
CA ASP A 19 11.07 7.11 15.88
C ASP A 19 9.57 6.89 15.57
N ASP A 20 9.19 6.76 14.30
CA ASP A 20 7.81 6.43 13.91
C ASP A 20 7.49 4.93 14.08
N LEU A 21 8.49 4.08 14.28
CA LEU A 21 8.33 2.64 14.30
C LEU A 21 7.23 2.14 15.25
N PRO A 22 7.12 2.60 16.51
CA PRO A 22 6.03 2.15 17.39
C PRO A 22 4.64 2.44 16.84
N ALA A 23 4.44 3.63 16.27
CA ALA A 23 3.16 4.01 15.66
C ALA A 23 2.89 3.20 14.38
N MET A 24 3.89 2.98 13.54
CA MET A 24 3.79 2.15 12.34
C MET A 24 3.44 0.69 12.70
N SER A 25 4.12 0.11 13.69
CA SER A 25 3.83 -1.26 14.16
C SER A 25 2.39 -1.40 14.64
N ALA A 26 1.86 -0.40 15.35
CA ALA A 26 0.45 -0.36 15.76
C ALA A 26 -0.50 -0.29 14.55
N ILE A 27 -0.19 0.53 13.54
CA ILE A 27 -0.97 0.63 12.27
C ILE A 27 -0.99 -0.72 11.57
N TYR A 28 0.16 -1.37 11.39
CA TYR A 28 0.23 -2.68 10.73
C TYR A 28 -0.50 -3.78 11.51
N ALA A 29 -0.41 -3.76 12.85
CA ALA A 29 -1.17 -4.69 13.68
C ALA A 29 -2.69 -4.49 13.54
N ALA A 30 -3.16 -3.24 13.50
CA ALA A 30 -4.56 -2.92 13.26
C ALA A 30 -5.00 -3.34 11.84
N ALA A 31 -4.18 -3.08 10.82
CA ALA A 31 -4.45 -3.50 9.45
C ALA A 31 -4.58 -5.02 9.32
N ARG A 32 -3.70 -5.81 9.95
CA ARG A 32 -3.81 -7.27 9.98
C ARG A 32 -5.14 -7.74 10.61
N ARG A 33 -5.57 -7.12 11.71
CA ARG A 33 -6.88 -7.44 12.32
C ARG A 33 -8.05 -7.14 11.38
N LEU A 34 -8.02 -5.97 10.74
CA LEU A 34 -9.05 -5.59 9.74
C LEU A 34 -9.07 -6.54 8.54
N MET A 35 -7.91 -6.94 8.03
CA MET A 35 -7.82 -7.90 6.93
C MET A 35 -8.46 -9.23 7.31
N ARG A 36 -8.12 -9.78 8.47
CA ARG A 36 -8.69 -11.04 8.97
C ARG A 36 -10.19 -10.96 9.19
N SER A 37 -10.70 -9.86 9.77
CA SER A 37 -12.14 -9.67 9.99
C SER A 37 -12.95 -9.60 8.69
N ARG A 38 -12.27 -9.33 7.56
CA ARG A 38 -12.86 -9.27 6.21
C ARG A 38 -12.59 -10.53 5.37
N GLY A 39 -12.10 -11.61 5.99
CA GLY A 39 -11.82 -12.89 5.31
C GLY A 39 -10.46 -12.99 4.63
N ASN A 40 -9.63 -11.95 4.65
CA ASN A 40 -8.26 -11.97 4.11
C ASN A 40 -7.30 -12.48 5.19
N VAL A 41 -7.25 -13.80 5.36
CA VAL A 41 -6.48 -14.47 6.42
C VAL A 41 -5.11 -14.99 5.95
N HIS A 42 -4.86 -15.01 4.64
CA HIS A 42 -3.66 -15.59 4.04
C HIS A 42 -2.61 -14.56 3.63
N GLN A 43 -2.96 -13.28 3.58
CA GLN A 43 -2.02 -12.19 3.35
C GLN A 43 -1.50 -11.66 4.69
N TRP A 44 -0.23 -11.28 4.75
CA TRP A 44 0.42 -10.75 5.95
C TRP A 44 0.33 -11.68 7.16
N VAL A 45 0.70 -12.92 6.95
CA VAL A 45 0.79 -13.94 8.01
C VAL A 45 2.08 -13.80 8.82
N ASN A 46 2.14 -14.48 9.97
CA ASN A 46 3.34 -14.55 10.82
C ASN A 46 3.91 -13.18 11.24
N GLY A 47 3.04 -12.20 11.50
CA GLY A 47 3.46 -10.86 11.93
C GLY A 47 4.05 -9.98 10.85
N TYR A 48 3.96 -10.38 9.58
CA TYR A 48 4.41 -9.56 8.46
C TYR A 48 3.58 -8.26 8.33
N PRO A 49 4.19 -7.10 7.99
CA PRO A 49 5.64 -6.84 7.99
C PRO A 49 6.20 -6.80 9.42
N SER A 50 7.42 -7.32 9.61
CA SER A 50 8.12 -7.25 10.89
C SER A 50 8.70 -5.86 11.14
N ASP A 51 8.97 -5.53 12.41
CA ASP A 51 9.62 -4.28 12.76
C ASP A 51 11.01 -4.14 12.11
N GLU A 52 11.74 -5.24 11.98
CA GLU A 52 13.03 -5.28 11.29
C GLU A 52 12.89 -4.91 9.82
N LEU A 53 11.88 -5.44 9.13
CA LEU A 53 11.58 -5.08 7.74
C LEU A 53 11.21 -3.61 7.62
N LEU A 54 10.38 -3.09 8.53
CA LEU A 54 10.00 -1.67 8.53
C LEU A 54 11.22 -0.77 8.74
N LEU A 55 12.12 -1.10 9.65
CA LEU A 55 13.37 -0.37 9.84
C LEU A 55 14.28 -0.44 8.61
N THR A 56 14.32 -1.59 7.94
CA THR A 56 15.08 -1.76 6.69
C THR A 56 14.54 -0.83 5.61
N ASP A 57 13.21 -0.75 5.46
CA ASP A 57 12.57 0.16 4.50
C ASP A 57 12.82 1.65 4.84
N ILE A 58 12.82 2.01 6.14
CA ILE A 58 13.12 3.36 6.60
C ILE A 58 14.58 3.72 6.24
N ARG A 59 15.54 2.86 6.54
CA ARG A 59 16.96 3.07 6.21
C ARG A 59 17.21 3.16 4.72
N ALA A 60 16.44 2.41 3.92
CA ALA A 60 16.49 2.46 2.47
C ALA A 60 15.71 3.65 1.87
N GLN A 61 15.15 4.53 2.71
CA GLN A 61 14.40 5.74 2.30
C GLN A 61 13.21 5.44 1.37
N ARG A 62 12.59 4.29 1.55
CA ARG A 62 11.41 3.87 0.77
C ARG A 62 10.14 3.70 1.60
N SER A 63 10.21 3.99 2.90
CA SER A 63 9.07 3.96 3.82
C SER A 63 8.50 5.34 4.05
N PHE A 64 7.18 5.46 4.03
CA PHE A 64 6.43 6.71 4.17
C PHE A 64 5.28 6.54 5.15
N VAL A 65 4.91 7.63 5.81
CA VAL A 65 3.73 7.69 6.69
C VAL A 65 2.75 8.74 6.17
N CYS A 66 1.46 8.46 6.36
CA CYS A 66 0.38 9.43 6.17
C CYS A 66 0.00 10.00 7.52
N THR A 67 0.08 11.31 7.67
CA THR A 67 -0.24 12.01 8.91
C THR A 67 -1.45 12.92 8.74
N THR A 68 -2.19 13.09 9.82
CA THR A 68 -3.25 14.10 9.95
C THR A 68 -2.64 15.49 10.23
N GLU A 69 -3.46 16.54 10.22
CA GLU A 69 -3.01 17.92 10.47
C GLU A 69 -2.37 18.12 11.84
N ASP A 70 -2.81 17.34 12.84
CA ASP A 70 -2.23 17.33 14.20
C ASP A 70 -0.99 16.42 14.33
N GLY A 71 -0.51 15.88 13.20
CA GLY A 71 0.73 15.10 13.12
C GLY A 71 0.57 13.62 13.50
N GLN A 72 -0.64 13.14 13.80
CA GLN A 72 -0.84 11.72 14.10
C GLN A 72 -0.66 10.85 12.86
N ILE A 73 0.04 9.72 13.00
CA ILE A 73 0.18 8.74 11.92
C ILE A 73 -1.12 7.93 11.80
N ALA A 74 -1.71 7.97 10.61
CA ALA A 74 -2.98 7.30 10.29
C ALA A 74 -2.81 6.19 9.26
N GLY A 75 -1.66 6.13 8.59
CA GLY A 75 -1.32 5.09 7.61
C GLY A 75 0.16 5.05 7.32
N ALA A 76 0.60 3.98 6.69
CA ALA A 76 1.98 3.78 6.27
C ALA A 76 2.03 2.98 4.97
N PHE A 77 3.09 3.17 4.20
CA PHE A 77 3.34 2.39 2.98
C PHE A 77 4.83 2.40 2.61
N CYS A 78 5.22 1.46 1.76
CA CYS A 78 6.51 1.45 1.11
C CYS A 78 6.32 1.83 -0.36
N LEU A 79 7.19 2.67 -0.90
CA LEU A 79 7.26 3.01 -2.31
C LEU A 79 8.63 2.60 -2.86
N LEU A 80 8.64 1.62 -3.74
CA LEU A 80 9.84 1.18 -4.43
C LEU A 80 9.94 1.91 -5.77
N CYS A 81 11.03 2.65 -5.97
CA CYS A 81 11.39 3.23 -7.26
C CYS A 81 12.34 2.28 -7.99
N GLY A 82 12.04 1.98 -9.26
CA GLY A 82 12.83 1.06 -10.06
C GLY A 82 12.18 -0.32 -10.18
N ILE A 83 12.97 -1.30 -10.61
CA ILE A 83 12.48 -2.64 -10.93
C ILE A 83 12.13 -3.39 -9.65
N GLU A 84 10.87 -3.85 -9.59
CA GLU A 84 10.44 -4.81 -8.58
C GLU A 84 10.76 -6.24 -9.09
N PRO A 85 11.67 -7.00 -8.41
CA PRO A 85 12.10 -8.29 -8.92
C PRO A 85 10.97 -9.28 -9.18
N THR A 86 9.94 -9.31 -8.32
CA THR A 86 8.79 -10.21 -8.48
C THR A 86 7.87 -9.83 -9.64
N TYR A 87 8.03 -8.63 -10.21
CA TYR A 87 7.23 -8.14 -11.33
C TYR A 87 7.88 -8.38 -12.71
N GLN A 88 9.10 -8.91 -12.74
CA GLN A 88 9.80 -9.19 -13.98
C GLN A 88 9.13 -10.30 -14.80
N ARG A 89 8.43 -11.22 -14.13
CA ARG A 89 7.65 -12.26 -14.76
C ARG A 89 6.19 -12.18 -14.35
N LEU A 90 5.32 -11.91 -15.32
CA LEU A 90 3.88 -11.90 -15.17
C LEU A 90 3.29 -13.15 -15.81
N TYR A 91 2.30 -13.75 -15.17
CA TYR A 91 1.57 -14.90 -15.64
C TYR A 91 0.11 -14.50 -15.90
N ASP A 92 -0.55 -15.22 -16.80
CA ASP A 92 -1.96 -15.03 -17.14
C ASP A 92 -2.31 -13.58 -17.51
N GLY A 93 -1.38 -12.92 -18.23
CA GLY A 93 -1.54 -11.56 -18.67
C GLY A 93 -0.21 -10.89 -19.06
N GLU A 94 -0.24 -9.59 -19.21
CA GLU A 94 0.91 -8.77 -19.60
C GLU A 94 0.85 -7.39 -18.97
N TRP A 95 1.99 -6.75 -18.80
CA TRP A 95 2.05 -5.34 -18.43
C TRP A 95 1.65 -4.47 -19.63
N PRO A 96 0.86 -3.40 -19.45
CA PRO A 96 0.42 -2.53 -20.53
C PRO A 96 1.56 -1.83 -21.27
N ASN A 97 2.70 -1.62 -20.59
CA ASN A 97 3.90 -0.98 -21.15
C ASN A 97 5.16 -1.35 -20.34
N ASP A 98 6.32 -0.99 -20.89
CA ASP A 98 7.63 -1.18 -20.25
C ASP A 98 8.23 0.15 -19.74
N LEU A 99 7.39 1.14 -19.48
CA LEU A 99 7.85 2.42 -18.97
C LEU A 99 8.39 2.29 -17.53
N PRO A 100 9.28 3.20 -17.10
CA PRO A 100 9.69 3.28 -15.71
C PRO A 100 8.47 3.45 -14.78
N TYR A 101 8.46 2.73 -13.67
CA TYR A 101 7.34 2.70 -12.75
C TYR A 101 7.79 2.78 -11.30
N VAL A 102 6.85 3.08 -10.42
CA VAL A 102 7.00 2.91 -8.98
C VAL A 102 6.02 1.85 -8.48
N THR A 103 6.39 1.15 -7.41
CA THR A 103 5.54 0.10 -6.82
C THR A 103 5.13 0.49 -5.42
N ILE A 104 3.82 0.44 -5.16
CA ILE A 104 3.25 0.59 -3.82
C ILE A 104 3.26 -0.77 -3.15
N HIS A 105 3.95 -0.87 -2.02
CA HIS A 105 4.00 -2.04 -1.16
C HIS A 105 3.52 -1.73 0.25
N ARG A 106 2.98 -2.71 0.93
CA ARG A 106 2.68 -2.67 2.37
C ARG A 106 1.85 -1.46 2.79
N LEU A 107 0.88 -1.08 1.96
CA LEU A 107 -0.05 0.00 2.31
C LEU A 107 -0.96 -0.46 3.45
N ALA A 108 -0.94 0.27 4.54
CA ALA A 108 -1.72 -0.01 5.74
C ALA A 108 -2.41 1.23 6.29
N SER A 109 -3.58 1.01 6.88
CA SER A 109 -4.36 1.99 7.64
C SER A 109 -4.98 1.28 8.83
N ASP A 110 -5.18 1.98 9.92
CA ASP A 110 -5.92 1.46 11.08
C ASP A 110 -7.44 1.65 10.95
N GLY A 111 -7.90 2.24 9.86
CA GLY A 111 -9.31 2.45 9.56
C GLY A 111 -9.94 3.66 10.25
N ARG A 112 -9.23 4.38 11.13
CA ARG A 112 -9.77 5.56 11.82
C ARG A 112 -9.97 6.77 10.89
N VAL A 113 -9.08 6.91 9.91
CA VAL A 113 -9.06 8.05 8.99
C VAL A 113 -9.22 7.55 7.56
N GLY A 114 -10.17 8.12 6.83
CA GLY A 114 -10.36 7.84 5.41
C GLY A 114 -9.34 8.54 4.52
N GLY A 115 -9.19 8.05 3.28
CA GLY A 115 -8.37 8.72 2.26
C GLY A 115 -6.89 8.31 2.21
N ILE A 116 -6.45 7.38 3.04
CA ILE A 116 -5.04 6.91 3.06
C ILE A 116 -4.59 6.38 1.70
N PHE A 117 -5.40 5.54 1.03
CA PHE A 117 -5.08 5.05 -0.31
C PHE A 117 -4.88 6.19 -1.31
N ARG A 118 -5.78 7.18 -1.29
CA ARG A 118 -5.71 8.34 -2.21
C ARG A 118 -4.46 9.18 -1.94
N ALA A 119 -4.10 9.43 -0.68
CA ALA A 119 -2.88 10.15 -0.31
C ALA A 119 -1.63 9.40 -0.80
N CYS A 120 -1.56 8.10 -0.56
CA CYS A 120 -0.49 7.23 -1.06
C CYS A 120 -0.39 7.28 -2.59
N LEU A 121 -1.51 7.11 -3.30
CA LEU A 121 -1.53 7.12 -4.77
C LEU A 121 -1.11 8.48 -5.33
N SER A 122 -1.60 9.58 -4.76
CA SER A 122 -1.20 10.94 -5.16
C SER A 122 0.31 11.13 -5.01
N PHE A 123 0.88 10.67 -3.90
CA PHE A 123 2.32 10.71 -3.68
C PHE A 123 3.08 9.83 -4.69
N ALA A 124 2.66 8.60 -4.93
CA ALA A 124 3.27 7.70 -5.89
C ALA A 124 3.26 8.31 -7.32
N ARG A 125 2.15 8.92 -7.73
CA ARG A 125 2.01 9.59 -9.02
C ARG A 125 2.88 10.84 -9.15
N SER A 126 3.26 11.48 -8.07
CA SER A 126 4.24 12.58 -8.11
C SER A 126 5.65 12.11 -8.44
N LYS A 127 5.91 10.78 -8.34
CA LYS A 127 7.21 10.16 -8.62
C LYS A 127 7.28 9.48 -9.98
N SER A 128 6.16 8.96 -10.48
CA SER A 128 6.09 8.31 -11.79
C SER A 128 4.68 8.39 -12.37
N ALA A 129 4.58 8.47 -13.69
CA ALA A 129 3.31 8.35 -14.40
C ALA A 129 2.74 6.93 -14.31
N VAL A 130 3.61 5.91 -14.18
CA VAL A 130 3.20 4.50 -14.06
C VAL A 130 3.36 4.04 -12.62
N VAL A 131 2.28 3.53 -12.06
CA VAL A 131 2.23 2.96 -10.70
C VAL A 131 1.76 1.51 -10.78
N ARG A 132 2.53 0.61 -10.16
CA ARG A 132 2.19 -0.80 -10.03
C ARG A 132 1.90 -1.15 -8.56
N ALA A 133 1.05 -2.15 -8.39
CA ALA A 133 0.75 -2.73 -7.08
C ALA A 133 0.27 -4.17 -7.25
N ASP A 134 0.32 -4.93 -6.18
CA ASP A 134 -0.24 -6.27 -6.13
C ASP A 134 -1.04 -6.48 -4.85
N THR A 135 -1.94 -7.46 -4.86
CA THR A 135 -2.68 -7.84 -3.68
C THR A 135 -3.13 -9.31 -3.74
N HIS A 136 -3.43 -9.88 -2.57
CA HIS A 136 -3.96 -11.24 -2.48
C HIS A 136 -5.40 -11.32 -3.00
N LYS A 137 -5.79 -12.47 -3.55
CA LYS A 137 -7.15 -12.71 -4.07
C LYS A 137 -8.25 -12.50 -3.02
N ASP A 138 -7.95 -12.72 -1.75
CA ASP A 138 -8.90 -12.55 -0.65
C ASP A 138 -9.01 -11.09 -0.17
N ASN A 139 -8.13 -10.21 -0.65
CA ASN A 139 -8.16 -8.79 -0.31
C ASN A 139 -9.10 -8.01 -1.21
N LEU A 140 -10.39 -8.29 -1.10
CA LEU A 140 -11.42 -7.66 -1.94
C LEU A 140 -11.44 -6.13 -1.79
N LYS A 141 -11.16 -5.64 -0.58
CA LYS A 141 -11.11 -4.19 -0.33
C LYS A 141 -10.02 -3.50 -1.15
N MET A 142 -8.82 -4.06 -1.18
CA MET A 142 -7.73 -3.48 -1.97
C MET A 142 -8.00 -3.60 -3.47
N GLN A 143 -8.52 -4.73 -3.94
CA GLN A 143 -8.90 -4.90 -5.35
C GLN A 143 -9.90 -3.83 -5.78
N GLN A 144 -10.94 -3.56 -4.96
CA GLN A 144 -11.91 -2.50 -5.23
C GLN A 144 -11.27 -1.12 -5.28
N LEU A 145 -10.39 -0.79 -4.31
CA LEU A 145 -9.69 0.49 -4.28
C LEU A 145 -8.82 0.69 -5.53
N LEU A 146 -8.09 -0.32 -5.94
CA LEU A 146 -7.25 -0.27 -7.15
C LEU A 146 -8.11 0.01 -8.39
N VAL A 147 -9.15 -0.78 -8.62
CA VAL A 147 -10.03 -0.61 -9.79
C VAL A 147 -10.77 0.75 -9.77
N GLN A 148 -11.30 1.17 -8.62
CA GLN A 148 -11.99 2.45 -8.48
C GLN A 148 -11.08 3.66 -8.73
N ASN A 149 -9.75 3.49 -8.58
CA ASN A 149 -8.76 4.54 -8.86
C ASN A 149 -8.05 4.35 -10.21
N GLY A 150 -8.61 3.55 -11.11
CA GLY A 150 -8.19 3.45 -12.51
C GLY A 150 -7.09 2.43 -12.77
N PHE A 151 -6.69 1.61 -11.80
CA PHE A 151 -5.77 0.51 -12.04
C PHE A 151 -6.42 -0.59 -12.88
N GLN A 152 -5.67 -1.14 -13.80
CA GLN A 152 -6.05 -2.31 -14.58
C GLN A 152 -5.41 -3.56 -13.97
N ARG A 153 -6.18 -4.65 -13.92
CA ARG A 153 -5.62 -5.97 -13.63
C ARG A 153 -4.77 -6.42 -14.81
N CYS A 154 -3.53 -6.81 -14.54
CA CYS A 154 -2.55 -7.16 -15.58
C CYS A 154 -2.24 -8.66 -15.63
N GLY A 155 -2.35 -9.37 -14.51
CA GLY A 155 -2.03 -10.78 -14.45
C GLY A 155 -1.73 -11.24 -13.01
N ILE A 156 -0.92 -12.30 -12.92
CA ILE A 156 -0.52 -12.93 -11.65
C ILE A 156 0.99 -12.87 -11.52
N ILE A 157 1.47 -12.55 -10.31
CA ILE A 157 2.86 -12.71 -9.90
C ILE A 157 2.96 -13.75 -8.79
N TYR A 158 4.16 -14.26 -8.60
CA TYR A 158 4.51 -15.16 -7.49
C TYR A 158 5.55 -14.47 -6.62
N LEU A 159 5.31 -14.48 -5.31
CA LEU A 159 6.30 -14.04 -4.32
C LEU A 159 7.37 -15.13 -4.13
N GLU A 160 8.42 -14.84 -3.38
CA GLU A 160 9.51 -15.80 -3.10
C GLU A 160 9.01 -17.09 -2.45
N ASP A 161 7.96 -17.01 -1.62
CA ASP A 161 7.30 -18.15 -0.97
C ASP A 161 6.30 -18.90 -1.88
N GLN A 162 6.31 -18.59 -3.19
CA GLN A 162 5.40 -19.12 -4.22
C GLN A 162 3.93 -18.76 -4.02
N SER A 163 3.59 -17.88 -3.10
CA SER A 163 2.24 -17.37 -2.97
C SER A 163 1.89 -16.43 -4.12
N GLN A 164 0.66 -16.55 -4.62
CA GLN A 164 0.18 -15.76 -5.74
C GLN A 164 -0.32 -14.38 -5.28
N ARG A 165 -0.12 -13.38 -6.16
CA ARG A 165 -0.74 -12.06 -6.05
C ARG A 165 -1.32 -11.66 -7.40
N ILE A 166 -2.40 -10.91 -7.35
CA ILE A 166 -2.98 -10.27 -8.54
C ILE A 166 -2.24 -8.95 -8.74
N ALA A 167 -1.68 -8.76 -9.92
CA ALA A 167 -0.90 -7.59 -10.29
C ALA A 167 -1.75 -6.56 -11.01
N TYR A 168 -1.52 -5.28 -10.71
CA TYR A 168 -2.24 -4.13 -11.23
C TYR A 168 -1.30 -3.03 -11.68
N GLN A 169 -1.71 -2.26 -12.69
CA GLN A 169 -1.01 -1.06 -13.16
C GLN A 169 -1.98 0.09 -13.39
N LEU A 170 -1.51 1.29 -13.09
CA LEU A 170 -2.11 2.57 -13.48
C LEU A 170 -1.09 3.34 -14.32
N GLY A 171 -1.50 3.89 -15.49
CA GLY A 171 -0.64 4.61 -16.43
C GLY A 171 -0.03 3.78 -17.54
#